data_1168b00c951203c105c4815043d4e4e6
#
_entry.id   1168b00c951203c105c4815043d4e4e6
#
_cell.length_a   1.000
_cell.length_b   1.000
_cell.length_c   1.000
_cell.angle_alpha   90.00
_cell.angle_beta   90.00
_cell.angle_gamma   90.00
#
_symmetry.space_group_name_H-M   'P 1'
#
loop_
_entity.id
_entity.type
_entity.pdbx_description
1 polymer ?
#
loop_
_entity_poly.entity_id
_entity_poly.type
_entity_poly.pdbx_seq_one_letter_code
_entity_poly.pdbx_strand_id
1 'polypeptide(L)'
;MAAVIKTVKLTKRYGNLVALSNLNLEIEEGDCFGFIGPNGAGKSTTIKILATLLQPTWGEARICDLVVGYQSRQIRPLIGYVPDYFGAYEDMVVQEYMEFFAAAYNITGADRARIVKESSGRRPLATGSNTSRRSPAWCRGGA
;
A
#
# COMPACT_ATOMS: atom_id res chain seq x y z
N MET A 1 11.29 -18.68 0.78
CA MET A 1 10.45 -17.79 -0.08
C MET A 1 11.03 -16.38 0.04
N ALA A 2 10.86 -15.52 -0.94
CA ALA A 2 11.47 -14.19 -0.88
C ALA A 2 10.57 -13.25 -0.07
N ALA A 3 11.17 -12.46 0.84
CA ALA A 3 10.44 -11.46 1.60
C ALA A 3 9.98 -10.33 0.68
N VAL A 4 8.67 -10.07 0.65
CA VAL A 4 8.08 -8.95 -0.12
C VAL A 4 8.20 -7.64 0.64
N ILE A 5 8.10 -7.69 1.97
CA ILE A 5 8.31 -6.53 2.84
C ILE A 5 9.34 -6.89 3.89
N LYS A 6 10.35 -6.04 4.04
CA LYS A 6 11.37 -6.18 5.07
C LYS A 6 11.67 -4.84 5.72
N THR A 7 11.71 -4.81 7.05
CA THR A 7 12.16 -3.63 7.80
C THR A 7 13.30 -4.00 8.73
N VAL A 8 14.27 -3.10 8.86
CA VAL A 8 15.44 -3.27 9.73
C VAL A 8 15.57 -2.03 10.60
N LYS A 9 15.41 -2.21 11.91
CA LYS A 9 15.50 -1.15 12.93
C LYS A 9 14.70 0.10 12.56
N LEU A 10 13.54 -0.10 11.89
CA LEU A 10 12.72 0.98 11.40
C LEU A 10 12.24 1.87 12.56
N THR A 11 12.58 3.14 12.48
CA THR A 11 12.31 4.11 13.57
C THR A 11 11.75 5.39 12.99
N LYS A 12 10.70 5.92 13.61
CA LYS A 12 10.12 7.22 13.29
C LYS A 12 9.97 8.09 14.52
N ARG A 13 10.51 9.31 14.43
CA ARG A 13 10.35 10.35 15.45
C ARG A 13 9.66 11.57 14.87
N TYR A 14 8.88 12.24 15.70
CA TYR A 14 8.29 13.54 15.46
C TYR A 14 8.75 14.47 16.61
N GLY A 15 9.80 15.24 16.37
CA GLY A 15 10.46 15.99 17.44
C GLY A 15 10.90 15.05 18.57
N ASN A 16 10.35 15.24 19.76
CA ASN A 16 10.66 14.42 20.95
C ASN A 16 9.82 13.13 21.04
N LEU A 17 8.75 13.02 20.23
CA LEU A 17 7.88 11.84 20.25
C LEU A 17 8.46 10.73 19.39
N VAL A 18 8.70 9.56 19.97
CA VAL A 18 9.06 8.34 19.24
C VAL A 18 7.77 7.60 18.88
N ALA A 19 7.37 7.70 17.63
CA ALA A 19 6.14 7.06 17.14
C ALA A 19 6.35 5.60 16.70
N LEU A 20 7.58 5.23 16.36
CA LEU A 20 7.99 3.87 15.99
C LEU A 20 9.44 3.68 16.41
N SER A 21 9.78 2.59 17.07
CA SER A 21 11.12 2.31 17.57
C SER A 21 11.59 0.92 17.17
N ASN A 22 12.67 0.87 16.41
CA ASN A 22 13.42 -0.34 16.06
C ASN A 22 12.56 -1.51 15.53
N LEU A 23 11.52 -1.23 14.73
CA LEU A 23 10.69 -2.30 14.16
C LEU A 23 11.50 -3.14 13.16
N ASN A 24 11.54 -4.43 13.43
CA ASN A 24 12.03 -5.44 12.49
C ASN A 24 10.83 -6.30 12.08
N LEU A 25 10.57 -6.38 10.80
CA LEU A 25 9.45 -7.09 10.22
C LEU A 25 9.89 -7.75 8.92
N GLU A 26 9.43 -8.95 8.69
CA GLU A 26 9.62 -9.67 7.44
C GLU A 26 8.29 -10.33 7.07
N ILE A 27 7.78 -10.05 5.87
CA ILE A 27 6.52 -10.57 5.34
C ILE A 27 6.84 -11.22 4.01
N GLU A 28 6.44 -12.47 3.86
CA GLU A 28 6.67 -13.23 2.65
C GLU A 28 5.53 -13.04 1.62
N GLU A 29 5.78 -13.46 0.42
CA GLU A 29 4.79 -13.42 -0.65
C GLU A 29 3.59 -14.34 -0.33
N GLY A 30 2.39 -13.78 -0.42
CA GLY A 30 1.13 -14.49 -0.14
C GLY A 30 0.65 -14.40 1.30
N ASP A 31 1.45 -13.84 2.20
CA ASP A 31 1.06 -13.67 3.60
C ASP A 31 -0.10 -12.67 3.76
N CYS A 32 -0.94 -12.94 4.75
CA CYS A 32 -1.92 -11.99 5.28
C CYS A 32 -1.46 -11.55 6.68
N PHE A 33 -0.86 -10.37 6.76
CA PHE A 33 -0.27 -9.85 7.99
C PHE A 33 -1.14 -8.75 8.63
N GLY A 34 -1.34 -8.82 9.94
CA GLY A 34 -2.12 -7.85 10.71
C GLY A 34 -1.31 -7.13 11.79
N PHE A 35 -1.40 -5.80 11.83
CA PHE A 35 -0.87 -5.02 12.95
C PHE A 35 -1.92 -4.91 14.05
N ILE A 36 -1.67 -5.53 15.21
CA ILE A 36 -2.54 -5.49 16.38
C ILE A 36 -1.83 -4.73 17.50
N GLY A 37 -2.56 -3.88 18.21
CA GLY A 37 -2.01 -3.12 19.34
C GLY A 37 -2.84 -1.87 19.68
N PRO A 38 -2.56 -1.21 20.80
CA PRO A 38 -3.28 -0.01 21.26
C PRO A 38 -3.07 1.19 20.30
N ASN A 39 -3.86 2.24 20.51
CA ASN A 39 -3.62 3.52 19.83
C ASN A 39 -2.25 4.08 20.23
N GLY A 40 -1.54 4.65 19.26
CA GLY A 40 -0.17 5.13 19.50
C GLY A 40 0.93 4.08 19.33
N ALA A 41 0.61 2.78 19.14
CA ALA A 41 1.62 1.72 18.94
C ALA A 41 2.40 1.79 17.62
N GLY A 42 2.24 2.84 16.81
CA GLY A 42 2.98 3.01 15.56
C GLY A 42 2.40 2.28 14.33
N LYS A 43 1.23 1.62 14.45
CA LYS A 43 0.60 0.87 13.35
C LYS A 43 0.42 1.70 12.06
N SER A 44 -0.31 2.81 12.17
CA SER A 44 -0.56 3.71 11.03
C SER A 44 0.71 4.38 10.53
N THR A 45 1.68 4.64 11.42
CA THR A 45 2.99 5.18 11.04
C THR A 45 3.76 4.18 10.19
N THR A 46 3.78 2.91 10.58
CA THR A 46 4.42 1.83 9.82
C THR A 46 3.78 1.68 8.45
N ILE A 47 2.44 1.60 8.39
CA ILE A 47 1.70 1.49 7.14
C ILE A 47 1.99 2.68 6.21
N LYS A 48 1.99 3.91 6.74
CA LYS A 48 2.32 5.12 5.95
C LYS A 48 3.75 5.12 5.43
N ILE A 49 4.72 4.58 6.17
CA ILE A 49 6.10 4.42 5.69
C ILE A 49 6.13 3.41 4.55
N LEU A 50 5.53 2.23 4.72
CA LEU A 50 5.46 1.20 3.69
C LEU A 50 4.69 1.68 2.45
N ALA A 51 3.65 2.49 2.63
CA ALA A 51 2.92 3.14 1.52
C ALA A 51 3.69 4.27 0.83
N THR A 52 4.95 4.53 1.21
CA THR A 52 5.79 5.63 0.69
C THR A 52 5.26 7.05 0.95
N LEU A 53 4.32 7.19 1.86
CA LEU A 53 3.73 8.48 2.24
C LEU A 53 4.53 9.19 3.35
N LEU A 54 5.39 8.45 4.05
CA LEU A 54 6.18 8.94 5.16
C LEU A 54 7.60 8.36 5.08
N GLN A 55 8.60 9.18 5.35
CA GLN A 55 9.98 8.69 5.44
C GLN A 55 10.31 8.28 6.87
N PRO A 56 11.08 7.19 7.07
CA PRO A 56 11.63 6.85 8.37
C PRO A 56 12.64 7.90 8.83
N THR A 57 12.87 7.98 10.15
CA THR A 57 13.94 8.80 10.71
C THR A 57 15.27 8.03 10.74
N TRP A 58 15.19 6.74 11.09
CA TRP A 58 16.32 5.80 11.06
C TRP A 58 15.83 4.41 10.66
N GLY A 59 16.79 3.57 10.32
CA GLY A 59 16.51 2.22 9.85
C GLY A 59 16.07 2.21 8.40
N GLU A 60 15.65 1.06 7.94
CA GLU A 60 15.33 0.83 6.54
C GLU A 60 14.03 0.05 6.41
N ALA A 61 13.23 0.37 5.37
CA ALA A 61 12.12 -0.44 4.92
C ALA A 61 12.32 -0.76 3.44
N ARG A 62 12.09 -2.01 3.06
CA ARG A 62 12.16 -2.50 1.67
C ARG A 62 10.85 -3.13 1.26
N ILE A 63 10.50 -2.94 -0.01
CA ILE A 63 9.38 -3.58 -0.68
C ILE A 63 9.91 -4.15 -1.99
N CYS A 64 9.84 -5.47 -2.16
CA CYS A 64 10.44 -6.18 -3.30
C CYS A 64 11.89 -5.72 -3.54
N ASP A 65 12.71 -5.70 -2.47
CA ASP A 65 14.10 -5.25 -2.43
C ASP A 65 14.35 -3.75 -2.71
N LEU A 66 13.32 -2.99 -3.08
CA LEU A 66 13.40 -1.56 -3.29
C LEU A 66 13.31 -0.78 -1.97
N VAL A 67 14.20 0.17 -1.76
CA VAL A 67 14.30 0.93 -0.50
C VAL A 67 13.28 2.08 -0.47
N VAL A 68 12.43 2.09 0.55
CA VAL A 68 11.48 3.17 0.81
C VAL A 68 12.22 4.48 1.10
N GLY A 69 11.79 5.56 0.46
CA GLY A 69 12.44 6.87 0.53
C GLY A 69 13.31 7.12 -0.70
N TYR A 70 14.20 6.22 -1.05
CA TYR A 70 15.09 6.38 -2.20
C TYR A 70 14.45 5.93 -3.52
N GLN A 71 13.72 4.82 -3.51
CA GLN A 71 13.13 4.19 -4.69
C GLN A 71 11.59 4.25 -4.68
N SER A 72 11.02 5.21 -3.96
CA SER A 72 9.56 5.32 -3.78
C SER A 72 8.80 5.42 -5.10
N ARG A 73 9.39 6.02 -6.15
CA ARG A 73 8.76 6.10 -7.47
C ARG A 73 8.60 4.72 -8.13
N GLN A 74 9.54 3.81 -7.89
CA GLN A 74 9.49 2.43 -8.39
C GLN A 74 8.56 1.56 -7.54
N ILE A 75 8.45 1.84 -6.23
CA ILE A 75 7.61 1.13 -5.29
C ILE A 75 6.11 1.42 -5.54
N ARG A 76 5.74 2.69 -5.79
CA ARG A 76 4.33 3.10 -5.90
C ARG A 76 3.47 2.28 -6.87
N PRO A 77 3.95 1.89 -8.06
CA PRO A 77 3.18 1.03 -8.96
C PRO A 77 2.98 -0.40 -8.42
N LEU A 78 3.80 -0.83 -7.47
CA LEU A 78 3.80 -2.19 -6.91
C LEU A 78 2.84 -2.34 -5.72
N ILE A 79 2.36 -1.23 -5.15
CA ILE A 79 1.56 -1.24 -3.93
C ILE A 79 0.17 -0.66 -4.18
N GLY A 80 -0.82 -1.17 -3.43
CA GLY A 80 -2.12 -0.53 -3.26
C GLY A 80 -2.27 -0.07 -1.81
N TYR A 81 -2.66 1.18 -1.60
CA TYR A 81 -2.90 1.74 -0.28
C TYR A 81 -4.35 2.16 -0.13
N VAL A 82 -5.02 1.63 0.90
CA VAL A 82 -6.36 2.03 1.29
C VAL A 82 -6.27 2.79 2.61
N PRO A 83 -6.50 4.10 2.62
CA PRO A 83 -6.44 4.91 3.85
C PRO A 83 -7.66 4.66 4.75
N ASP A 84 -7.52 4.96 6.04
CA ASP A 84 -8.60 4.90 7.02
C ASP A 84 -9.74 5.89 6.70
N TYR A 85 -9.41 6.98 6.04
CA TYR A 85 -10.34 8.02 5.62
C TYR A 85 -10.15 8.32 4.13
N PHE A 86 -11.23 8.17 3.37
CA PHE A 86 -11.29 8.58 1.98
C PHE A 86 -11.69 10.05 1.92
N GLY A 87 -10.77 10.91 1.51
CA GLY A 87 -11.09 12.30 1.16
C GLY A 87 -11.85 12.37 -0.17
N ALA A 88 -13.12 11.97 -0.17
CA ALA A 88 -13.99 12.21 -1.32
C ALA A 88 -14.50 13.66 -1.26
N TYR A 89 -14.59 14.32 -2.41
CA TYR A 89 -15.25 15.61 -2.51
C TYR A 89 -16.77 15.39 -2.39
N GLU A 90 -17.44 16.17 -1.54
CA GLU A 90 -18.87 15.98 -1.22
C GLU A 90 -19.79 16.06 -2.46
N ASP A 91 -19.41 16.85 -3.46
CA ASP A 91 -20.17 17.06 -4.70
C ASP A 91 -19.78 16.12 -5.85
N MET A 92 -18.87 15.16 -5.62
CA MET A 92 -18.36 14.26 -6.67
C MET A 92 -19.10 12.93 -6.67
N VAL A 93 -19.66 12.53 -7.79
CA VAL A 93 -20.26 11.19 -7.92
C VAL A 93 -19.17 10.12 -8.06
N VAL A 94 -19.49 8.89 -7.65
CA VAL A 94 -18.54 7.76 -7.62
C VAL A 94 -17.85 7.54 -8.97
N GLN A 95 -18.58 7.72 -10.07
CA GLN A 95 -18.02 7.56 -11.41
C GLN A 95 -16.94 8.60 -11.70
N GLU A 96 -17.19 9.87 -11.40
CA GLU A 96 -16.22 10.97 -11.58
C GLU A 96 -14.98 10.76 -10.73
N TYR A 97 -15.17 10.29 -9.48
CA TYR A 97 -14.07 9.92 -8.59
C TYR A 97 -13.19 8.82 -9.19
N MET A 98 -13.80 7.76 -9.71
CA MET A 98 -13.08 6.67 -10.37
C MET A 98 -12.36 7.15 -11.65
N GLU A 99 -13.01 8.01 -12.44
CA GLU A 99 -12.42 8.60 -13.64
C GLU A 99 -11.25 9.52 -13.32
N PHE A 100 -11.34 10.28 -12.24
CA PHE A 100 -10.23 11.11 -11.75
C PHE A 100 -9.00 10.26 -11.40
N PHE A 101 -9.18 9.16 -10.63
CA PHE A 101 -8.08 8.27 -10.31
C PHE A 101 -7.53 7.53 -11.54
N ALA A 102 -8.39 7.07 -12.43
CA ALA A 102 -7.94 6.45 -13.68
C ALA A 102 -7.04 7.41 -14.49
N ALA A 103 -7.43 8.69 -14.55
CA ALA A 103 -6.62 9.72 -15.20
C ALA A 103 -5.28 9.96 -14.46
N ALA A 104 -5.29 10.00 -13.12
CA ALA A 104 -4.08 10.16 -12.30
C ALA A 104 -3.07 9.01 -12.50
N TYR A 105 -3.57 7.81 -12.81
CA TYR A 105 -2.75 6.64 -13.17
C TYR A 105 -2.47 6.53 -14.67
N ASN A 106 -2.74 7.58 -15.48
CA ASN A 106 -2.56 7.61 -16.94
C ASN A 106 -3.33 6.51 -17.68
N ILE A 107 -4.44 6.04 -17.13
CA ILE A 107 -5.33 5.09 -17.79
C ILE A 107 -6.27 5.89 -18.70
N THR A 108 -6.19 5.67 -20.02
CA THR A 108 -6.90 6.46 -21.03
C THR A 108 -7.72 5.58 -21.98
N GLY A 109 -8.61 6.19 -22.76
CA GLY A 109 -9.35 5.51 -23.83
C GLY A 109 -10.30 4.41 -23.36
N ALA A 110 -10.36 3.32 -24.11
CA ALA A 110 -11.26 2.19 -23.86
C ALA A 110 -10.98 1.48 -22.52
N ASP A 111 -9.70 1.41 -22.11
CA ASP A 111 -9.30 0.81 -20.84
C ASP A 111 -9.84 1.60 -19.64
N ARG A 112 -9.87 2.93 -19.71
CA ARG A 112 -10.47 3.77 -18.68
C ARG A 112 -11.94 3.42 -18.49
N ALA A 113 -12.73 3.42 -19.58
CA ALA A 113 -14.16 3.14 -19.51
C ALA A 113 -14.42 1.71 -18.95
N ARG A 114 -13.63 0.73 -19.36
CA ARG A 114 -13.72 -0.65 -18.88
C ARG A 114 -13.43 -0.74 -17.38
N ILE A 115 -12.31 -0.19 -16.93
CA ILE A 115 -11.87 -0.26 -15.52
C ILE A 115 -12.85 0.48 -14.61
N VAL A 116 -13.33 1.66 -14.99
CA VAL A 116 -14.32 2.42 -14.23
C VAL A 116 -15.61 1.63 -14.09
N LYS A 117 -16.12 1.02 -15.17
CA LYS A 117 -17.31 0.17 -15.16
C LYS A 117 -17.14 -1.08 -14.29
N GLU A 118 -16.02 -1.77 -14.40
CA GLU A 118 -15.72 -2.96 -13.60
C GLU A 118 -15.59 -2.63 -12.11
N SER A 119 -15.00 -1.49 -11.78
CA SER A 119 -14.80 -1.06 -10.40
C SER A 119 -16.10 -0.59 -9.74
N SER A 120 -16.94 0.16 -10.46
CA SER A 120 -18.25 0.63 -9.96
C SER A 120 -19.29 -0.49 -9.85
N GLY A 121 -19.16 -1.56 -10.65
CA GLY A 121 -20.07 -2.71 -10.63
C GLY A 121 -19.71 -3.80 -9.62
N ARG A 122 -18.57 -3.72 -8.95
CA ARG A 122 -18.19 -4.71 -7.92
C ARG A 122 -18.99 -4.50 -6.66
N ARG A 123 -19.96 -5.38 -6.41
CA ARG A 123 -20.57 -5.50 -5.07
C ARG A 123 -19.48 -5.80 -4.05
N PRO A 124 -19.56 -5.27 -2.80
CA PRO A 124 -18.66 -5.68 -1.74
C PRO A 124 -18.67 -7.21 -1.67
N LEU A 125 -17.49 -7.82 -1.72
CA LEU A 125 -17.35 -9.26 -1.59
C LEU A 125 -17.94 -9.65 -0.24
N ALA A 126 -19.02 -10.41 -0.26
CA ALA A 126 -19.48 -11.10 0.92
C ALA A 126 -18.29 -11.93 1.44
N THR A 127 -17.95 -11.73 2.69
CA THR A 127 -16.94 -12.49 3.43
C THR A 127 -17.16 -13.99 3.22
N GLY A 128 -16.26 -14.64 2.51
CA GLY A 128 -16.20 -16.09 2.46
C GLY A 128 -16.16 -16.69 1.06
N SER A 129 -15.02 -16.68 0.43
CA SER A 129 -14.51 -17.82 -0.35
C SER A 129 -13.04 -17.57 -0.71
N ASN A 130 -12.21 -18.49 -0.28
CA ASN A 130 -10.79 -18.58 -0.49
C ASN A 130 -10.54 -18.83 -2.00
N THR A 131 -10.24 -17.77 -2.74
CA THR A 131 -9.68 -17.93 -4.08
C THR A 131 -8.20 -17.58 -3.99
N SER A 132 -7.36 -18.59 -4.16
CA SER A 132 -5.92 -18.48 -4.29
C SER A 132 -5.58 -17.40 -5.34
N ARG A 133 -5.23 -16.21 -4.89
CA ARG A 133 -4.72 -15.17 -5.77
C ARG A 133 -3.27 -15.52 -6.08
N ARG A 134 -3.01 -15.85 -7.32
CA ARG A 134 -1.63 -15.92 -7.82
C ARG A 134 -1.01 -14.54 -7.67
N SER A 135 0.16 -14.52 -7.06
CA SER A 135 0.99 -13.32 -6.94
C SER A 135 1.17 -12.64 -8.30
N PRO A 136 1.14 -11.32 -8.35
CA PRO A 136 1.44 -10.60 -9.58
C PRO A 136 2.83 -10.97 -10.10
N ALA A 137 2.95 -11.20 -11.40
CA ALA A 137 4.18 -11.67 -12.05
C ALA A 137 5.40 -10.73 -11.89
N TRP A 138 5.18 -9.50 -11.46
CA TRP A 138 6.21 -8.47 -11.26
C TRP A 138 7.04 -8.63 -9.97
N CYS A 139 6.58 -9.40 -8.96
CA CYS A 139 7.40 -9.76 -7.80
C CYS A 139 8.39 -10.88 -8.09
N ARG A 140 8.25 -11.56 -9.21
CA ARG A 140 9.20 -12.59 -9.65
C ARG A 140 10.31 -11.89 -10.39
N GLY A 141 11.43 -11.64 -9.67
CA GLY A 141 12.62 -11.04 -10.23
C GLY A 141 13.00 -11.70 -11.55
N GLY A 142 13.02 -10.89 -12.61
CA GLY A 142 13.69 -11.25 -13.83
C GLY A 142 15.20 -11.24 -13.56
N ALA A 143 15.84 -12.35 -13.84
CA ALA A 143 17.29 -12.44 -13.95
C ALA A 143 17.77 -11.57 -15.12
#